data_e4d3874f11024ec18b4cc34eb18e16a8
#
_entry.id   e4d3874f11024ec18b4cc34eb18e16a8
#
_cell.length_a   1.000
_cell.length_b   1.000
_cell.length_c   1.000
_cell.angle_alpha   90.00
_cell.angle_beta   90.00
_cell.angle_gamma   90.00
#
_symmetry.space_group_name_H-M   'P 1'
#
loop_
_entity.id
_entity.type
_entity.pdbx_description
1 polymer ?
#
loop_
_entity_poly.entity_id
_entity_poly.type
_entity_poly.pdbx_seq_one_letter_code
_entity_poly.pdbx_strand_id
1 'polypeptide(L)'
;ARKILSPAIITANLVEAGGEKDAAAAIARAMETNDTVGGVVECVVKNVPKGLGEPGFMSVEAALGLIAFGIPAVNGVEFGAGFASSRSYGSLHNDPFVDARGKTSTNNAGGINGGITNGNDLIIRVSVKPAASTGVPQKTFDTSTGEMTELEITGRHDACIARRIP
;
A
#
# COMPACT_ATOMS: atom_id res chain seq x y z
N ALA A 1 -1.26 3.09 -18.16
CA ALA A 1 -1.44 4.34 -17.44
C ALA A 1 -0.60 5.48 -18.02
N ARG A 2 0.73 5.34 -18.17
CA ARG A 2 1.61 6.43 -18.66
C ARG A 2 1.18 7.05 -20.01
N LYS A 3 0.63 6.26 -20.94
CA LYS A 3 0.18 6.78 -22.26
C LYS A 3 -1.15 7.52 -22.18
N ILE A 4 -2.01 7.18 -21.24
CA ILE A 4 -3.37 7.74 -21.10
C ILE A 4 -3.38 8.97 -20.20
N LEU A 5 -2.55 8.99 -19.15
CA LEU A 5 -2.48 10.06 -18.16
C LEU A 5 -1.29 11.01 -18.36
N SER A 6 -0.70 11.07 -19.57
CA SER A 6 0.33 12.07 -19.85
C SER A 6 -0.25 13.49 -19.63
N PRO A 7 0.42 14.35 -18.82
CA PRO A 7 1.81 14.30 -18.34
C PRO A 7 2.01 13.70 -16.92
N ALA A 8 1.14 12.80 -16.43
CA ALA A 8 1.27 12.25 -15.10
C ALA A 8 2.59 11.48 -14.90
N ILE A 9 3.21 11.69 -13.74
CA ILE A 9 4.43 11.02 -13.32
C ILE A 9 4.05 10.07 -12.18
N ILE A 10 4.31 8.78 -12.36
CA ILE A 10 4.00 7.73 -11.39
C ILE A 10 5.31 7.21 -10.81
N THR A 11 5.42 7.23 -9.49
CA THR A 11 6.52 6.64 -8.73
C THR A 11 5.95 5.70 -7.68
N ALA A 12 6.59 4.54 -7.50
CA ALA A 12 6.22 3.61 -6.45
C ALA A 12 7.48 3.14 -5.72
N ASN A 13 7.42 3.05 -4.39
CA ASN A 13 8.54 2.67 -3.56
C ASN A 13 8.07 1.81 -2.39
N LEU A 14 8.89 0.85 -1.98
CA LEU A 14 8.74 0.19 -0.69
C LEU A 14 9.16 1.18 0.40
N VAL A 15 8.23 1.59 1.25
CA VAL A 15 8.46 2.62 2.28
C VAL A 15 8.57 2.04 3.68
N GLU A 16 8.15 0.79 3.86
CA GLU A 16 8.18 0.10 5.14
C GLU A 16 8.26 -1.41 4.93
N ALA A 17 9.01 -2.12 5.78
CA ALA A 17 8.97 -3.57 5.89
C ALA A 17 9.03 -3.98 7.36
N GLY A 18 8.18 -4.94 7.76
CA GLY A 18 8.13 -5.40 9.15
C GLY A 18 7.80 -4.32 10.19
N GLY A 19 7.12 -3.24 9.78
CA GLY A 19 6.84 -2.09 10.65
C GLY A 19 7.99 -1.08 10.76
N GLU A 20 9.07 -1.25 10.00
CA GLU A 20 10.25 -0.40 10.06
C GLU A 20 10.46 0.37 8.75
N LYS A 21 10.83 1.65 8.87
CA LYS A 21 11.14 2.51 7.70
C LYS A 21 12.44 2.09 7.00
N ASP A 22 13.39 1.51 7.72
CA ASP A 22 14.55 0.88 7.11
C ASP A 22 14.16 -0.52 6.58
N ALA A 23 13.46 -0.52 5.47
CA ALA A 23 12.99 -1.75 4.84
C ALA A 23 14.14 -2.70 4.46
N ALA A 24 15.30 -2.16 4.10
CA ALA A 24 16.45 -2.99 3.74
C ALA A 24 16.97 -3.79 4.93
N ALA A 25 17.12 -3.14 6.10
CA ALA A 25 17.54 -3.80 7.33
C ALA A 25 16.52 -4.84 7.81
N ALA A 26 15.21 -4.53 7.75
CA ALA A 26 14.15 -5.47 8.12
C ALA A 26 14.17 -6.73 7.23
N ILE A 27 14.36 -6.56 5.93
CA ILE A 27 14.43 -7.66 4.97
C ILE A 27 15.70 -8.50 5.20
N ALA A 28 16.84 -7.87 5.48
CA ALA A 28 18.08 -8.58 5.77
C ALA A 28 17.92 -9.51 7.00
N ARG A 29 17.30 -9.00 8.08
CA ARG A 29 17.01 -9.82 9.27
C ARG A 29 16.08 -11.00 8.96
N ALA A 30 15.04 -10.79 8.16
CA ALA A 30 14.17 -11.89 7.75
C ALA A 30 14.95 -12.95 6.96
N MET A 31 15.87 -12.55 6.09
CA MET A 31 16.73 -13.48 5.33
C MET A 31 17.67 -14.28 6.25
N GLU A 32 18.26 -13.64 7.27
CA GLU A 32 19.17 -14.28 8.23
C GLU A 32 18.46 -15.38 9.05
N THR A 33 17.16 -15.21 9.29
CA THR A 33 16.35 -16.17 10.07
C THR A 33 15.55 -17.14 9.19
N ASN A 34 15.74 -17.15 7.88
CA ASN A 34 14.93 -17.90 6.91
C ASN A 34 13.42 -17.59 6.99
N ASP A 35 13.08 -16.36 7.43
CA ASP A 35 11.71 -15.93 7.57
C ASP A 35 11.30 -14.98 6.42
N THR A 36 10.05 -14.54 6.45
CA THR A 36 9.47 -13.60 5.49
C THR A 36 8.88 -12.41 6.21
N VAL A 37 8.91 -11.26 5.57
CA VAL A 37 8.38 -10.00 6.11
C VAL A 37 7.43 -9.33 5.14
N GLY A 38 6.35 -8.78 5.65
CA GLY A 38 5.43 -7.92 4.89
C GLY A 38 5.99 -6.53 4.72
N GLY A 39 5.29 -5.69 3.94
CA GLY A 39 5.71 -4.32 3.76
C GLY A 39 4.60 -3.41 3.24
N VAL A 40 4.92 -2.13 3.19
CA VAL A 40 4.05 -1.08 2.64
C VAL A 40 4.71 -0.49 1.41
N VAL A 41 3.99 -0.49 0.31
CA VAL A 41 4.39 0.19 -0.94
C VAL A 41 3.58 1.47 -1.08
N GLU A 42 4.27 2.59 -1.25
CA GLU A 42 3.66 3.89 -1.55
C GLU A 42 3.79 4.19 -3.03
N CYS A 43 2.66 4.53 -3.64
CA CYS A 43 2.58 5.05 -5.01
C CYS A 43 2.16 6.52 -4.97
N VAL A 44 2.96 7.38 -5.58
CA VAL A 44 2.67 8.82 -5.74
C VAL A 44 2.50 9.11 -7.22
N VAL A 45 1.36 9.72 -7.57
CA VAL A 45 1.08 10.17 -8.93
C VAL A 45 1.00 11.69 -8.96
N LYS A 46 1.93 12.32 -9.67
CA LYS A 46 1.99 13.77 -9.87
C LYS A 46 1.32 14.17 -11.18
N ASN A 47 0.90 15.43 -11.26
CA ASN A 47 0.26 16.02 -12.44
C ASN A 47 -1.03 15.30 -12.84
N VAL A 48 -1.80 14.85 -11.87
CA VAL A 48 -3.11 14.24 -12.12
C VAL A 48 -4.10 15.34 -12.48
N PRO A 49 -4.87 15.22 -13.58
CA PRO A 49 -5.93 16.16 -13.89
C PRO A 49 -6.96 16.21 -12.77
N LYS A 50 -7.56 17.40 -12.53
CA LYS A 50 -8.72 17.53 -11.66
C LYS A 50 -9.94 16.92 -12.32
N GLY A 51 -10.87 16.41 -11.49
CA GLY A 51 -12.18 15.99 -11.97
C GLY A 51 -12.23 14.55 -12.47
N LEU A 52 -11.22 13.72 -12.22
CA LEU A 52 -11.31 12.29 -12.49
C LEU A 52 -12.05 11.58 -11.34
N GLY A 53 -12.88 10.62 -11.69
CA GLY A 53 -13.73 9.88 -10.76
C GLY A 53 -15.12 10.47 -10.61
N GLU A 54 -15.94 9.81 -9.82
CA GLU A 54 -17.32 10.18 -9.54
C GLU A 54 -17.61 10.00 -8.06
N PRO A 55 -18.59 10.71 -7.48
CA PRO A 55 -19.04 10.44 -6.12
C PRO A 55 -19.61 9.02 -5.98
N GLY A 56 -19.45 8.41 -4.81
CA GLY A 56 -20.04 7.12 -4.50
C GLY A 56 -19.28 5.93 -5.09
N PHE A 57 -19.97 5.02 -5.78
CA PHE A 57 -19.42 3.70 -6.17
C PHE A 57 -18.28 3.76 -7.21
N MET A 58 -18.23 4.81 -8.01
CA MET A 58 -17.17 4.99 -9.03
C MET A 58 -16.14 6.04 -8.62
N SER A 59 -15.94 6.19 -7.32
CA SER A 59 -14.89 7.06 -6.80
C SER A 59 -13.50 6.59 -7.23
N VAL A 60 -12.55 7.53 -7.25
CA VAL A 60 -11.15 7.22 -7.55
C VAL A 60 -10.62 6.16 -6.58
N GLU A 61 -10.97 6.29 -5.29
CA GLU A 61 -10.57 5.33 -4.25
C GLU A 61 -11.16 3.94 -4.53
N ALA A 62 -12.43 3.86 -4.94
CA ALA A 62 -13.08 2.59 -5.25
C ALA A 62 -12.42 1.91 -6.46
N ALA A 63 -12.17 2.66 -7.54
CA ALA A 63 -11.53 2.14 -8.74
C ALA A 63 -10.09 1.67 -8.49
N LEU A 64 -9.30 2.48 -7.77
CA LEU A 64 -7.92 2.14 -7.45
C LEU A 64 -7.83 1.02 -6.41
N GLY A 65 -8.74 1.00 -5.43
CA GLY A 65 -8.86 -0.07 -4.44
C GLY A 65 -9.15 -1.42 -5.10
N LEU A 66 -10.08 -1.45 -6.05
CA LEU A 66 -10.39 -2.65 -6.82
C LEU A 66 -9.15 -3.21 -7.54
N ILE A 67 -8.38 -2.34 -8.20
CA ILE A 67 -7.15 -2.73 -8.89
C ILE A 67 -6.08 -3.19 -7.89
N ALA A 68 -5.90 -2.46 -6.79
CA ALA A 68 -4.91 -2.77 -5.78
C ALA A 68 -5.16 -4.12 -5.12
N PHE A 69 -6.40 -4.45 -4.75
CA PHE A 69 -6.76 -5.76 -4.21
C PHE A 69 -6.69 -6.89 -5.25
N GLY A 70 -6.62 -6.58 -6.54
CA GLY A 70 -6.30 -7.53 -7.60
C GLY A 70 -4.83 -7.96 -7.63
N ILE A 71 -3.94 -7.24 -6.93
CA ILE A 71 -2.52 -7.61 -6.82
C ILE A 71 -2.37 -8.69 -5.74
N PRO A 72 -1.75 -9.86 -6.06
CA PRO A 72 -1.55 -10.91 -5.07
C PRO A 72 -0.81 -10.42 -3.82
N ALA A 73 -1.24 -10.89 -2.66
CA ALA A 73 -0.73 -10.56 -1.34
C ALA A 73 -1.04 -9.13 -0.82
N VAL A 74 -1.67 -8.27 -1.60
CA VAL A 74 -2.23 -7.02 -1.09
C VAL A 74 -3.45 -7.33 -0.23
N ASN A 75 -3.46 -6.82 1.01
CA ASN A 75 -4.55 -7.00 1.97
C ASN A 75 -4.97 -5.72 2.69
N GLY A 76 -4.44 -4.59 2.26
CA GLY A 76 -4.84 -3.28 2.76
C GLY A 76 -4.50 -2.18 1.75
N VAL A 77 -5.36 -1.18 1.67
CA VAL A 77 -5.19 0.00 0.82
C VAL A 77 -5.54 1.23 1.64
N GLU A 78 -4.74 2.28 1.53
CA GLU A 78 -5.05 3.58 2.11
C GLU A 78 -4.69 4.74 1.17
N PHE A 79 -5.36 5.86 1.35
CA PHE A 79 -5.17 7.08 0.57
C PHE A 79 -4.79 8.24 1.48
N GLY A 80 -3.85 9.09 1.03
CA GLY A 80 -3.40 10.25 1.79
C GLY A 80 -2.90 9.89 3.19
N ALA A 81 -3.50 10.47 4.23
CA ALA A 81 -3.19 10.16 5.62
C ALA A 81 -3.68 8.77 6.07
N GLY A 82 -4.50 8.09 5.25
CA GLY A 82 -4.94 6.72 5.49
C GLY A 82 -5.59 6.53 6.86
N PHE A 83 -5.25 5.46 7.55
CA PHE A 83 -5.78 5.16 8.90
C PHE A 83 -5.42 6.22 9.96
N ALA A 84 -4.40 7.06 9.75
CA ALA A 84 -4.09 8.15 10.65
C ALA A 84 -5.21 9.20 10.69
N SER A 85 -5.98 9.34 9.62
CA SER A 85 -7.15 10.24 9.54
C SER A 85 -8.18 9.96 10.62
N SER A 86 -8.41 8.69 10.97
CA SER A 86 -9.39 8.28 11.98
C SER A 86 -9.04 8.76 13.40
N ARG A 87 -7.80 9.20 13.60
CA ARG A 87 -7.26 9.70 14.88
C ARG A 87 -7.11 11.22 14.88
N SER A 88 -7.48 11.89 13.79
CA SER A 88 -7.34 13.34 13.62
C SER A 88 -8.65 14.05 13.81
N TYR A 89 -8.60 15.27 14.34
CA TYR A 89 -9.73 16.19 14.28
C TYR A 89 -9.86 16.78 12.88
N GLY A 90 -11.08 17.08 12.43
CA GLY A 90 -11.34 17.61 11.09
C GLY A 90 -10.56 18.89 10.76
N SER A 91 -10.41 19.79 11.72
CA SER A 91 -9.63 21.03 11.55
C SER A 91 -8.14 20.78 11.30
N LEU A 92 -7.59 19.66 11.77
CA LEU A 92 -6.19 19.28 11.55
C LEU A 92 -6.02 18.41 10.29
N HIS A 93 -7.09 17.71 9.90
CA HIS A 93 -7.08 16.88 8.71
C HIS A 93 -7.34 17.67 7.43
N ASN A 94 -8.05 18.78 7.50
CA ASN A 94 -8.32 19.62 6.34
C ASN A 94 -7.03 20.07 5.65
N ASP A 95 -7.09 20.13 4.32
CA ASP A 95 -6.00 20.58 3.46
C ASP A 95 -6.29 22.02 2.98
N PRO A 96 -5.77 23.08 3.66
CA PRO A 96 -6.03 24.46 3.31
C PRO A 96 -5.47 24.83 1.93
N PHE A 97 -6.26 25.51 1.12
CA PHE A 97 -5.81 26.04 -0.17
C PHE A 97 -4.76 27.13 0.01
N VAL A 98 -3.72 27.09 -0.81
CA VAL A 98 -2.63 28.09 -0.83
C VAL A 98 -2.58 28.89 -2.13
N ASP A 99 -3.33 28.48 -3.16
CA ASP A 99 -3.44 29.24 -4.40
C ASP A 99 -4.83 29.09 -5.07
N ALA A 100 -5.12 29.96 -6.01
CA ALA A 100 -6.38 29.95 -6.78
C ALA A 100 -6.52 28.71 -7.70
N ARG A 101 -5.45 27.97 -7.93
CA ARG A 101 -5.47 26.74 -8.72
C ARG A 101 -5.87 25.53 -7.87
N GLY A 102 -6.04 25.71 -6.56
CA GLY A 102 -6.47 24.68 -5.62
C GLY A 102 -5.33 23.81 -5.12
N LYS A 103 -4.09 24.31 -5.16
CA LYS A 103 -2.99 23.69 -4.44
C LYS A 103 -3.23 23.83 -2.94
N THR A 104 -2.92 22.80 -2.19
CA THR A 104 -3.08 22.76 -0.74
C THR A 104 -1.72 22.78 -0.02
N SER A 105 -1.70 23.26 1.24
CA SER A 105 -0.50 23.29 2.07
C SER A 105 -0.11 21.91 2.61
N THR A 106 -1.10 21.05 2.78
CA THR A 106 -0.98 19.65 3.19
C THR A 106 -1.70 18.78 2.16
N ASN A 107 -1.60 17.47 2.25
CA ASN A 107 -2.29 16.55 1.35
C ASN A 107 -2.79 15.31 2.11
N ASN A 108 -3.51 15.57 3.20
CA ASN A 108 -4.09 14.52 4.04
C ASN A 108 -5.15 13.72 3.29
N ALA A 109 -5.88 14.36 2.38
CA ALA A 109 -6.86 13.71 1.51
C ALA A 109 -6.22 12.87 0.39
N GLY A 110 -4.89 12.96 0.19
CA GLY A 110 -4.19 12.18 -0.83
C GLY A 110 -4.57 12.52 -2.27
N GLY A 111 -4.96 13.76 -2.53
CA GLY A 111 -5.32 14.22 -3.87
C GLY A 111 -6.77 13.93 -4.28
N ILE A 112 -7.61 13.43 -3.37
CA ILE A 112 -8.99 13.02 -3.65
C ILE A 112 -9.93 13.67 -2.64
N ASN A 113 -11.00 14.32 -3.13
CA ASN A 113 -12.07 14.83 -2.30
C ASN A 113 -13.43 14.40 -2.88
N GLY A 114 -14.28 13.79 -2.06
CA GLY A 114 -15.59 13.32 -2.49
C GLY A 114 -15.55 12.30 -3.63
N GLY A 115 -14.49 11.52 -3.74
CA GLY A 115 -14.30 10.52 -4.80
C GLY A 115 -13.67 11.05 -6.08
N ILE A 116 -13.28 12.33 -6.12
CA ILE A 116 -12.83 13.03 -7.33
C ILE A 116 -11.43 13.61 -7.11
N THR A 117 -10.55 13.51 -8.12
CA THR A 117 -9.22 14.10 -8.03
C THR A 117 -9.26 15.60 -7.93
N ASN A 118 -8.50 16.18 -7.00
CA ASN A 118 -8.48 17.62 -6.72
C ASN A 118 -7.29 18.36 -7.36
N GLY A 119 -6.40 17.64 -8.05
CA GLY A 119 -5.23 18.20 -8.75
C GLY A 119 -3.96 18.29 -7.89
N ASN A 120 -4.00 17.88 -6.63
CA ASN A 120 -2.81 17.63 -5.83
C ASN A 120 -2.26 16.22 -6.14
N ASP A 121 -1.09 15.88 -5.59
CA ASP A 121 -0.50 14.56 -5.79
C ASP A 121 -1.44 13.48 -5.27
N LEU A 122 -1.68 12.43 -6.07
CA LEU A 122 -2.41 11.27 -5.63
C LEU A 122 -1.47 10.37 -4.84
N ILE A 123 -1.83 10.09 -3.59
CA ILE A 123 -1.03 9.26 -2.68
C ILE A 123 -1.81 8.03 -2.29
N ILE A 124 -1.27 6.86 -2.64
CA ILE A 124 -1.86 5.56 -2.36
C ILE A 124 -0.80 4.70 -1.68
N ARG A 125 -1.18 3.99 -0.61
CA ARG A 125 -0.34 2.95 -0.01
C ARG A 125 -1.07 1.63 -0.02
N VAL A 126 -0.31 0.57 -0.27
CA VAL A 126 -0.81 -0.80 -0.19
C VAL A 126 -0.02 -1.58 0.84
N SER A 127 -0.73 -2.30 1.69
CA SER A 127 -0.16 -3.26 2.62
C SER A 127 -0.05 -4.60 1.94
N VAL A 128 1.12 -5.20 2.00
CA VAL A 128 1.45 -6.49 1.40
C VAL A 128 1.83 -7.44 2.51
N LYS A 129 1.09 -8.54 2.64
CA LYS A 129 1.37 -9.55 3.67
C LYS A 129 2.70 -10.27 3.38
N PRO A 130 3.37 -10.85 4.41
CA PRO A 130 4.51 -11.72 4.19
C PRO A 130 4.12 -12.95 3.38
N ALA A 131 5.09 -13.58 2.72
CA ALA A 131 4.88 -14.88 2.10
C ALA A 131 4.54 -15.91 3.18
N ALA A 132 3.50 -16.72 2.93
CA ALA A 132 3.12 -17.77 3.89
C ALA A 132 4.11 -18.93 3.91
N SER A 133 4.82 -19.15 2.79
CA SER A 133 5.92 -20.12 2.73
C SER A 133 7.17 -19.52 3.35
N THR A 134 7.49 -19.93 4.56
CA THR A 134 8.69 -19.54 5.31
C THR A 134 9.53 -20.77 5.63
N GLY A 135 10.84 -20.59 5.77
CA GLY A 135 11.75 -21.66 6.19
C GLY A 135 11.74 -21.90 7.70
N VAL A 136 11.00 -21.08 8.46
CA VAL A 136 10.85 -21.27 9.91
C VAL A 136 9.86 -22.41 10.16
N PRO A 137 10.21 -23.47 10.93
CA PRO A 137 9.29 -24.54 11.27
C PRO A 137 8.04 -24.02 11.99
N GLN A 138 6.88 -24.51 11.57
CA GLN A 138 5.58 -24.06 12.10
C GLN A 138 4.73 -25.26 12.54
N LYS A 139 4.14 -25.15 13.72
CA LYS A 139 3.17 -26.14 14.19
C LYS A 139 1.84 -25.93 13.47
N THR A 140 1.33 -26.98 12.85
CA THR A 140 0.04 -26.97 12.15
C THR A 140 -0.66 -28.30 12.30
N PHE A 141 -1.93 -28.34 11.91
CA PHE A 141 -2.73 -29.57 11.92
C PHE A 141 -2.67 -30.25 10.55
N ASP A 142 -2.25 -31.49 10.52
CA ASP A 142 -2.30 -32.31 9.32
C ASP A 142 -3.71 -32.90 9.16
N THR A 143 -4.42 -32.44 8.14
CA THR A 143 -5.79 -32.88 7.85
C THR A 143 -5.86 -34.33 7.37
N SER A 144 -4.76 -34.92 6.90
CA SER A 144 -4.71 -36.27 6.41
C SER A 144 -4.53 -37.29 7.53
N THR A 145 -3.77 -36.95 8.57
CA THR A 145 -3.52 -37.81 9.74
C THR A 145 -4.45 -37.51 10.91
N GLY A 146 -5.02 -36.27 10.96
CA GLY A 146 -5.84 -35.79 12.07
C GLY A 146 -5.02 -35.41 13.30
N GLU A 147 -3.74 -35.12 13.14
CA GLU A 147 -2.81 -34.81 14.23
C GLU A 147 -2.08 -33.48 14.04
N MET A 148 -1.58 -32.92 15.15
CA MET A 148 -0.65 -31.79 15.13
C MET A 148 0.72 -32.24 14.65
N THR A 149 1.28 -31.52 13.68
CA THR A 149 2.60 -31.79 13.13
C THR A 149 3.44 -30.53 13.07
N GLU A 150 4.74 -30.68 12.87
CA GLU A 150 5.64 -29.59 12.54
C GLU A 150 5.89 -29.59 11.03
N LEU A 151 5.54 -28.46 10.39
CA LEU A 151 5.73 -28.26 8.96
C LEU A 151 6.96 -27.39 8.75
N GLU A 152 7.92 -27.89 8.02
CA GLU A 152 9.05 -27.15 7.48
C GLU A 152 8.95 -27.09 5.96
N ILE A 153 8.86 -25.88 5.41
CA ILE A 153 8.80 -25.68 3.96
C ILE A 153 10.21 -25.43 3.48
N THR A 154 10.75 -26.41 2.71
CA THR A 154 12.07 -26.30 2.13
C THR A 154 12.03 -25.62 0.76
N GLY A 155 13.10 -24.91 0.40
CA GLY A 155 13.23 -24.25 -0.91
C GLY A 155 13.59 -22.77 -0.81
N ARG A 156 13.53 -22.08 -1.96
CA ARG A 156 13.83 -20.65 -2.02
C ARG A 156 12.58 -19.84 -1.66
N HIS A 157 12.66 -19.08 -0.60
CA HIS A 157 11.61 -18.15 -0.17
C HIS A 157 11.94 -16.71 -0.59
N ASP A 158 10.88 -15.94 -0.91
CA ASP A 158 11.01 -14.51 -1.09
C ASP A 158 10.84 -13.82 0.27
N ALA A 159 11.94 -13.31 0.81
CA ALA A 159 11.91 -12.68 2.12
C ALA A 159 10.94 -11.49 2.22
N CYS A 160 10.64 -10.82 1.10
CA CYS A 160 9.66 -9.73 1.07
C CYS A 160 9.04 -9.57 -0.32
N ILE A 161 7.82 -10.04 -0.49
CA ILE A 161 7.08 -9.94 -1.76
C ILE A 161 6.82 -8.48 -2.16
N ALA A 162 6.65 -7.57 -1.19
CA ALA A 162 6.39 -6.16 -1.41
C ALA A 162 7.45 -5.48 -2.29
N ARG A 163 8.69 -5.99 -2.32
CA ARG A 163 9.77 -5.49 -3.20
C ARG A 163 9.48 -5.60 -4.70
N ARG A 164 8.52 -6.44 -5.09
CA ARG A 164 8.21 -6.73 -6.51
C ARG A 164 7.04 -5.88 -7.03
N ILE A 165 6.39 -5.10 -6.18
CA ILE A 165 5.19 -4.34 -6.54
C ILE A 165 5.51 -2.96 -7.14
N PRO A 166 6.56 -2.21 -6.70
CA PRO A 166 6.93 -0.92 -7.27
C PRO A 166 7.25 -0.96 -8.77
#